data_ee813cfc29bdcf6bde1ca5cd5aac8617
#
_entry.id   ee813cfc29bdcf6bde1ca5cd5aac8617
#
_cell.length_a   1.000
_cell.length_b   1.000
_cell.length_c   1.000
_cell.angle_alpha   90.00
_cell.angle_beta   90.00
_cell.angle_gamma   90.00
#
_symmetry.space_group_name_H-M   'P 1'
#
loop_
_entity.id
_entity.type
_entity.pdbx_description
1 polymer ?
#
loop_
_entity_poly.entity_id
_entity_poly.type
_entity_poly.pdbx_seq_one_letter_code
_entity_poly.pdbx_strand_id
1 'polypeptide(L)'
;MLRQLRASALKSLYLRIYITLVALLLTFAFGSAWLFKRQIEEERGGFEAAAVERLNATAVLIQGALPPVDAPVSAQAESLRDWGQRLRMAIALSDAQGRRIGQSEQFERREADPSVRRLDVPLDDGRTLSFLRGARMPRGPGPQGPHGPQGLGTSVPGMGPIGPMGEPRLRPPPDSVWPLWGPLGALRGPSGEALAVFLVLLFLGVAAGAYPVVRRLTRRLENLQRGVEQFGAGNLGYRVHDEGRDEVAKLAASFNRSAQQIETLLRSHQSLLANASHELRSPLARLKMAFSMLEEASATQRERLQREINTNIAELDALVEEVLLASRLEAGGQTPVLEPVDMLGLAVEEAARSGAALSSELPPAQCQLLGEERLLRRALRNLLENARRYGGGAEVLLELRRQGELLELRVNDRGPGVPPEMRERIFEPFFRLPGHAEQAGGVGLGLSLVKQIAERHQGRVRCEAREGGGSCFVLSLPGAGGR
;
A
#
# COMPACT_ATOMS: atom_id res chain seq x y z
N MET A 1 -23.77 29.48 9.04
CA MET A 1 -22.96 29.07 7.88
C MET A 1 -21.52 28.67 8.28
N LEU A 2 -20.78 29.47 9.03
CA LEU A 2 -19.39 29.15 9.48
C LEU A 2 -19.25 27.93 10.40
N ARG A 3 -20.24 27.61 11.27
CA ARG A 3 -20.24 26.42 12.13
C ARG A 3 -20.48 25.09 11.37
N GLN A 4 -21.27 25.10 10.31
CA GLN A 4 -21.48 23.92 9.47
C GLN A 4 -20.28 23.63 8.57
N LEU A 5 -19.56 24.63 8.09
CA LEU A 5 -18.31 24.47 7.35
C LEU A 5 -17.17 23.90 8.21
N ARG A 6 -17.10 24.27 9.51
CA ARG A 6 -16.15 23.69 10.46
C ARG A 6 -16.46 22.22 10.80
N ALA A 7 -17.74 21.87 10.91
CA ALA A 7 -18.15 20.48 11.21
C ALA A 7 -17.92 19.51 10.02
N SER A 8 -18.02 19.98 8.78
CA SER A 8 -17.73 19.17 7.58
C SER A 8 -16.22 19.04 7.33
N ALA A 9 -15.42 20.07 7.63
CA ALA A 9 -13.97 20.00 7.48
C ALA A 9 -13.33 19.00 8.46
N LEU A 10 -13.83 18.89 9.70
CA LEU A 10 -13.35 17.92 10.71
C LEU A 10 -13.74 16.47 10.39
N LYS A 11 -14.68 16.22 9.44
CA LYS A 11 -15.05 14.87 8.99
C LYS A 11 -14.09 14.31 7.93
N SER A 12 -13.26 15.16 7.31
CA SER A 12 -12.32 14.68 6.29
C SER A 12 -11.20 13.88 6.97
N LEU A 13 -11.00 12.66 6.52
CA LEU A 13 -9.94 11.75 6.97
C LEU A 13 -8.56 12.41 6.87
N TYR A 14 -8.35 13.19 5.81
CA TYR A 14 -7.17 14.02 5.60
C TYR A 14 -6.85 14.93 6.77
N LEU A 15 -7.83 15.73 7.21
CA LEU A 15 -7.61 16.71 8.27
C LEU A 15 -7.32 16.04 9.61
N ARG A 16 -7.94 14.89 9.88
CA ARG A 16 -7.66 14.11 11.10
C ARG A 16 -6.24 13.56 11.10
N ILE A 17 -5.80 12.90 10.01
CA ILE A 17 -4.44 12.36 9.90
C ILE A 17 -3.41 13.50 9.99
N TYR A 18 -3.66 14.63 9.33
CA TYR A 18 -2.76 15.76 9.34
C TYR A 18 -2.68 16.40 10.74
N ILE A 19 -3.81 16.62 11.40
CA ILE A 19 -3.85 17.18 12.77
C ILE A 19 -3.16 16.24 13.76
N THR A 20 -3.36 14.93 13.68
CA THR A 20 -2.68 13.97 14.57
C THR A 20 -1.17 13.96 14.33
N LEU A 21 -0.71 14.02 13.09
CA LEU A 21 0.71 14.11 12.76
C LEU A 21 1.32 15.41 13.30
N VAL A 22 0.65 16.54 13.08
CA VAL A 22 1.07 17.86 13.59
C VAL A 22 1.09 17.88 15.11
N ALA A 23 0.05 17.35 15.78
CA ALA A 23 -0.01 17.27 17.24
C ALA A 23 1.12 16.39 17.81
N LEU A 24 1.42 15.25 17.20
CA LEU A 24 2.51 14.36 17.60
C LEU A 24 3.87 15.06 17.49
N LEU A 25 4.12 15.75 16.37
CA LEU A 25 5.35 16.49 16.13
C LEU A 25 5.51 17.65 17.11
N LEU A 26 4.43 18.38 17.41
CA LEU A 26 4.43 19.45 18.41
C LEU A 26 4.74 18.90 19.81
N THR A 27 4.08 17.82 20.21
CA THR A 27 4.33 17.17 21.51
C THR A 27 5.79 16.74 21.65
N PHE A 28 6.35 16.17 20.58
CA PHE A 28 7.76 15.78 20.55
C PHE A 28 8.70 16.99 20.65
N ALA A 29 8.42 18.05 19.88
CA ALA A 29 9.23 19.27 19.89
C ALA A 29 9.22 19.97 21.25
N PHE A 30 8.03 20.15 21.85
CA PHE A 30 7.90 20.74 23.17
C PHE A 30 8.50 19.87 24.27
N GLY A 31 8.27 18.53 24.21
CA GLY A 31 8.85 17.59 25.17
C GLY A 31 10.38 17.59 25.15
N SER A 32 10.97 17.58 23.95
CA SER A 32 12.42 17.63 23.78
C SER A 32 13.00 18.96 24.28
N ALA A 33 12.36 20.08 23.98
CA ALA A 33 12.79 21.40 24.45
C ALA A 33 12.71 21.52 25.98
N TRP A 34 11.65 20.98 26.61
CA TRP A 34 11.48 20.96 28.05
C TRP A 34 12.53 20.09 28.75
N LEU A 35 12.78 18.88 28.26
CA LEU A 35 13.82 17.99 28.79
C LEU A 35 15.21 18.63 28.73
N PHE A 36 15.52 19.27 27.59
CA PHE A 36 16.82 19.93 27.39
C PHE A 36 16.98 21.15 28.34
N LYS A 37 15.93 21.95 28.52
CA LYS A 37 15.93 23.05 29.46
C LYS A 37 16.19 22.58 30.91
N ARG A 38 15.50 21.52 31.31
CA ARG A 38 15.66 20.91 32.63
C ARG A 38 17.08 20.41 32.89
N GLN A 39 17.67 19.74 31.89
CA GLN A 39 19.05 19.24 31.99
C GLN A 39 20.07 20.38 32.14
N ILE A 40 19.90 21.49 31.40
CA ILE A 40 20.75 22.67 31.53
C ILE A 40 20.63 23.29 32.93
N GLU A 41 19.43 23.36 33.47
CA GLU A 41 19.18 23.93 34.82
C GLU A 41 19.82 23.03 35.91
N GLU A 42 19.72 21.70 35.78
CA GLU A 42 20.36 20.74 36.70
C GLU A 42 21.89 20.83 36.65
N GLU A 43 22.50 20.93 35.46
CA GLU A 43 23.95 21.12 35.31
C GLU A 43 24.43 22.45 35.89
N ARG A 44 23.69 23.53 35.71
CA ARG A 44 24.02 24.86 36.29
C ARG A 44 23.98 24.83 37.83
N GLY A 45 22.97 24.21 38.40
CA GLY A 45 22.85 24.07 39.87
C GLY A 45 24.01 23.26 40.45
N GLY A 46 24.43 22.18 39.79
CA GLY A 46 25.59 21.41 40.22
C GLY A 46 26.92 22.16 40.19
N PHE A 47 27.15 23.01 39.19
CA PHE A 47 28.37 23.84 39.11
C PHE A 47 28.39 24.96 40.17
N GLU A 48 27.25 25.56 40.50
CA GLU A 48 27.19 26.58 41.52
C GLU A 48 27.41 25.98 42.92
N ALA A 49 26.80 24.85 43.23
CA ALA A 49 26.98 24.15 44.52
C ALA A 49 28.43 23.73 44.72
N ALA A 50 29.07 23.11 43.73
CA ALA A 50 30.48 22.72 43.80
C ALA A 50 31.45 23.91 43.94
N ALA A 51 31.08 25.06 43.36
CA ALA A 51 31.87 26.29 43.51
C ALA A 51 31.78 26.88 44.92
N VAL A 52 30.61 26.87 45.55
CA VAL A 52 30.39 27.32 46.93
C VAL A 52 31.12 26.41 47.93
N GLU A 53 31.04 25.10 47.71
CA GLU A 53 31.74 24.10 48.56
C GLU A 53 33.26 24.31 48.54
N ARG A 54 33.84 24.55 47.34
CA ARG A 54 35.28 24.88 47.24
C ARG A 54 35.67 26.17 47.92
N LEU A 55 34.82 27.20 47.86
CA LEU A 55 35.07 28.47 48.57
C LEU A 55 35.00 28.29 50.07
N ASN A 56 34.06 27.53 50.59
CA ASN A 56 33.97 27.20 52.02
C ASN A 56 35.22 26.42 52.50
N ALA A 57 35.63 25.41 51.76
CA ALA A 57 36.87 24.69 52.10
C ALA A 57 38.12 25.61 52.11
N THR A 58 38.19 26.54 51.13
CA THR A 58 39.27 27.53 51.08
C THR A 58 39.21 28.51 52.28
N ALA A 59 38.00 28.93 52.66
CA ALA A 59 37.81 29.84 53.84
C ALA A 59 38.26 29.17 55.12
N VAL A 60 37.98 27.87 55.35
CA VAL A 60 38.44 27.12 56.52
C VAL A 60 39.99 27.04 56.56
N LEU A 61 40.62 26.80 55.42
CA LEU A 61 42.09 26.77 55.34
C LEU A 61 42.70 28.13 55.67
N ILE A 62 42.14 29.22 55.16
CA ILE A 62 42.60 30.57 55.43
C ILE A 62 42.37 30.89 56.91
N GLN A 63 41.23 30.53 57.52
CA GLN A 63 40.93 30.75 58.92
C GLN A 63 41.98 30.13 59.85
N GLY A 64 42.38 28.86 59.59
CA GLY A 64 43.38 28.16 60.37
C GLY A 64 44.78 28.78 60.32
N ALA A 65 45.04 29.65 59.34
CA ALA A 65 46.32 30.32 59.12
C ALA A 65 46.31 31.82 59.46
N LEU A 66 45.13 32.38 59.81
CA LEU A 66 45.02 33.77 60.26
C LEU A 66 45.41 33.90 61.72
N PRO A 67 45.98 35.04 62.13
CA PRO A 67 46.16 35.37 63.53
C PRO A 67 44.83 35.34 64.34
N PRO A 68 44.88 34.99 65.69
CA PRO A 68 43.68 34.95 66.50
C PRO A 68 42.97 36.28 66.51
N VAL A 69 41.65 36.30 66.84
CA VAL A 69 40.80 37.48 66.82
C VAL A 69 41.33 38.64 67.67
N ASP A 70 42.04 38.31 68.79
CA ASP A 70 42.62 39.25 69.72
C ASP A 70 43.96 39.85 69.25
N ALA A 71 44.47 39.42 68.13
CA ALA A 71 45.73 39.92 67.56
C ALA A 71 45.50 41.39 67.02
N PRO A 72 46.57 42.18 66.96
CA PRO A 72 46.46 43.56 66.45
C PRO A 72 45.89 43.53 64.99
N VAL A 73 44.96 44.46 64.66
CA VAL A 73 44.31 44.62 63.36
C VAL A 73 45.35 44.67 62.23
N SER A 74 46.52 45.30 62.45
CA SER A 74 47.60 45.40 61.49
C SER A 74 48.15 44.01 61.13
N ALA A 75 48.34 43.10 62.07
CA ALA A 75 48.89 41.75 61.88
C ALA A 75 47.88 40.89 61.18
N GLN A 76 46.60 40.99 61.44
CA GLN A 76 45.54 40.30 60.73
C GLN A 76 45.44 40.77 59.26
N ALA A 77 45.52 42.07 59.05
CA ALA A 77 45.50 42.67 57.71
C ALA A 77 46.71 42.26 56.85
N GLU A 78 47.90 42.19 57.48
CA GLU A 78 49.12 41.77 56.78
C GLU A 78 49.08 40.29 56.39
N SER A 79 48.69 39.41 57.31
CA SER A 79 48.47 38.00 57.01
C SER A 79 47.46 37.75 55.87
N LEU A 80 46.34 38.51 55.85
CA LEU A 80 45.34 38.39 54.80
C LEU A 80 45.91 38.85 53.43
N ARG A 81 46.74 39.88 53.40
CA ARG A 81 47.37 40.33 52.16
C ARG A 81 48.34 39.27 51.60
N ASP A 82 49.13 38.64 52.46
CA ASP A 82 50.03 37.58 52.07
C ASP A 82 49.27 36.38 51.52
N TRP A 83 48.20 35.93 52.13
CA TRP A 83 47.31 34.89 51.61
C TRP A 83 46.65 35.28 50.28
N GLY A 84 46.18 36.55 50.17
CA GLY A 84 45.61 37.04 48.92
C GLY A 84 46.59 37.04 47.77
N GLN A 85 47.86 37.30 48.03
CA GLN A 85 48.91 37.22 47.00
C GLN A 85 49.29 35.78 46.65
N ARG A 86 49.48 34.90 47.66
CA ARG A 86 49.82 33.48 47.45
C ARG A 86 48.73 32.73 46.66
N LEU A 87 47.47 32.91 47.03
CA LEU A 87 46.33 32.24 46.39
C LEU A 87 45.87 32.98 45.13
N ARG A 88 46.38 34.18 44.84
CA ARG A 88 45.93 35.03 43.74
C ARG A 88 44.43 35.30 43.79
N MET A 89 43.86 35.41 44.99
CA MET A 89 42.43 35.57 45.20
C MET A 89 42.09 36.97 45.71
N ALA A 90 40.97 37.52 45.26
CA ALA A 90 40.44 38.77 45.77
C ALA A 90 39.64 38.47 47.02
N ILE A 91 40.29 38.64 48.23
CA ILE A 91 39.71 38.36 49.54
C ILE A 91 39.73 39.58 50.44
N ALA A 92 38.72 39.72 51.26
CA ALA A 92 38.64 40.72 52.34
C ALA A 92 38.13 40.09 53.63
N LEU A 93 38.61 40.55 54.78
CA LEU A 93 38.23 40.09 56.12
C LEU A 93 37.48 41.21 56.84
N SER A 94 36.34 40.88 57.41
CA SER A 94 35.54 41.79 58.25
C SER A 94 35.32 41.23 59.68
N ASP A 95 35.14 42.09 60.67
CA ASP A 95 34.80 41.67 62.03
C ASP A 95 33.32 41.26 62.17
N ALA A 96 32.91 40.83 63.33
CA ALA A 96 31.54 40.45 63.65
C ALA A 96 30.53 41.60 63.53
N GLN A 97 30.98 42.82 63.47
CA GLN A 97 30.18 44.01 63.25
C GLN A 97 30.20 44.48 61.78
N GLY A 98 30.84 43.75 60.92
CA GLY A 98 30.93 44.04 59.48
C GLY A 98 31.98 45.10 59.11
N ARG A 99 32.77 45.56 60.04
CA ARG A 99 33.86 46.52 59.78
C ARG A 99 35.05 45.81 59.17
N ARG A 100 35.63 46.38 58.13
CA ARG A 100 36.73 45.76 57.39
C ARG A 100 38.03 45.80 58.21
N ILE A 101 38.61 44.60 58.39
CA ILE A 101 39.88 44.39 59.10
C ILE A 101 41.04 44.51 58.11
N GLY A 102 40.88 43.94 56.94
CA GLY A 102 41.89 43.94 55.86
C GLY A 102 41.37 43.48 54.53
N GLN A 103 42.10 43.76 53.48
CA GLN A 103 41.77 43.30 52.11
C GLN A 103 43.05 43.01 51.30
N SER A 104 42.94 42.10 50.33
CA SER A 104 43.97 41.84 49.35
C SER A 104 44.02 42.94 48.28
N GLU A 105 45.17 43.20 47.70
CA GLU A 105 45.35 44.15 46.62
C GLU A 105 44.43 43.89 45.42
N GLN A 106 44.17 42.60 45.12
CA GLN A 106 43.24 42.19 44.07
C GLN A 106 41.80 42.49 44.42
N PHE A 107 41.42 42.46 45.70
CA PHE A 107 40.07 42.82 46.14
C PHE A 107 39.85 44.31 45.96
N GLU A 108 40.78 45.15 46.38
CA GLU A 108 40.74 46.61 46.21
C GLU A 108 40.59 47.03 44.73
N ARG A 109 41.34 46.41 43.84
CA ARG A 109 41.28 46.69 42.40
C ARG A 109 39.96 46.26 41.74
N ARG A 110 39.26 45.30 42.28
CA ARG A 110 38.06 44.71 41.67
C ARG A 110 36.76 45.09 42.38
N GLU A 111 36.82 45.69 43.56
CA GLU A 111 35.62 46.04 44.34
C GLU A 111 34.72 47.07 43.63
N ALA A 112 35.28 47.93 42.81
CA ALA A 112 34.55 48.92 42.02
C ALA A 112 33.89 48.38 40.74
N ASP A 113 34.14 47.12 40.36
CA ASP A 113 33.62 46.55 39.13
C ASP A 113 32.21 45.97 39.36
N PRO A 114 31.17 46.56 38.74
CA PRO A 114 29.79 46.13 38.93
C PRO A 114 29.49 44.69 38.41
N SER A 115 30.39 44.10 37.61
CA SER A 115 30.24 42.73 37.09
C SER A 115 30.69 41.65 38.08
N VAL A 116 31.27 42.04 39.23
CA VAL A 116 31.83 41.13 40.22
C VAL A 116 30.80 40.86 41.31
N ARG A 117 30.53 39.60 41.59
CA ARG A 117 29.67 39.16 42.70
C ARG A 117 30.51 38.95 43.94
N ARG A 118 30.12 39.57 45.08
CA ARG A 118 30.67 39.35 46.39
C ARG A 118 30.01 38.10 47.02
N LEU A 119 30.82 37.20 47.53
CA LEU A 119 30.40 36.01 48.28
C LEU A 119 31.00 36.11 49.66
N ASP A 120 30.19 36.20 50.66
CA ASP A 120 30.57 36.32 52.08
C ASP A 120 30.46 34.95 52.75
N VAL A 121 31.55 34.46 53.31
CA VAL A 121 31.64 33.19 54.03
C VAL A 121 31.92 33.51 55.51
N PRO A 122 30.98 33.22 56.44
CA PRO A 122 31.23 33.37 57.85
C PRO A 122 32.26 32.38 58.36
N LEU A 123 33.18 32.82 59.17
CA LEU A 123 34.21 31.99 59.83
C LEU A 123 33.69 31.60 61.22
N ASP A 124 34.20 30.49 61.78
CA ASP A 124 33.77 29.94 63.08
C ASP A 124 34.16 30.86 64.26
N ASP A 125 35.05 31.79 64.02
CA ASP A 125 35.54 32.75 64.99
C ASP A 125 34.76 34.08 65.00
N GLY A 126 33.62 34.15 64.29
CA GLY A 126 32.74 35.31 64.18
C GLY A 126 33.19 36.33 63.12
N ARG A 127 34.33 36.20 62.48
CA ARG A 127 34.75 37.10 61.37
C ARG A 127 34.10 36.61 60.08
N THR A 128 34.08 37.46 59.04
CA THR A 128 33.53 37.14 57.73
C THR A 128 34.59 37.33 56.63
N LEU A 129 34.83 36.26 55.89
CA LEU A 129 35.74 36.32 54.73
C LEU A 129 34.95 36.53 53.44
N SER A 130 35.22 37.62 52.74
CA SER A 130 34.54 37.98 51.49
C SER A 130 35.43 37.65 50.30
N PHE A 131 34.86 36.95 49.30
CA PHE A 131 35.49 36.65 48.05
C PHE A 131 34.83 37.44 46.92
N LEU A 132 35.65 37.98 45.97
CA LEU A 132 35.12 38.59 44.76
C LEU A 132 35.26 37.59 43.59
N ARG A 133 34.11 37.18 43.02
CA ARG A 133 34.04 36.33 41.85
C ARG A 133 33.67 37.17 40.62
N GLY A 134 34.63 37.37 39.71
CA GLY A 134 34.33 38.02 38.43
C GLY A 134 33.44 37.15 37.56
N ALA A 135 32.43 37.71 36.93
CA ALA A 135 31.76 37.06 35.82
C ALA A 135 32.82 36.81 34.75
N ARG A 136 32.99 35.55 34.34
CA ARG A 136 33.85 35.22 33.21
C ARG A 136 33.32 35.92 31.96
N MET A 137 33.93 37.07 31.58
CA MET A 137 33.70 37.61 30.24
C MET A 137 34.22 36.58 29.21
N PRO A 138 33.46 36.30 28.13
CA PRO A 138 34.01 35.58 27.01
C PRO A 138 35.24 36.34 26.53
N ARG A 139 36.36 35.66 26.42
CA ARG A 139 37.58 36.21 25.80
C ARG A 139 37.22 36.72 24.43
N GLY A 140 37.16 38.03 24.24
CA GLY A 140 37.11 38.66 22.92
C GLY A 140 38.35 38.25 22.10
N PRO A 141 38.26 38.29 20.79
CA PRO A 141 39.42 37.99 19.92
C PRO A 141 40.58 38.88 20.32
N GLY A 142 41.73 38.27 20.66
CA GLY A 142 42.94 39.00 21.02
C GLY A 142 43.35 39.93 19.90
N PRO A 143 44.03 41.08 20.23
CA PRO A 143 44.47 42.03 19.24
C PRO A 143 45.43 41.35 18.26
N GLN A 144 45.12 41.44 16.98
CA GLN A 144 46.02 41.10 15.90
C GLN A 144 47.27 41.99 15.99
N GLY A 145 48.43 41.38 16.28
CA GLY A 145 49.71 42.07 16.22
C GLY A 145 50.05 42.50 14.77
N PRO A 146 50.82 43.56 14.59
CA PRO A 146 51.13 44.11 13.28
C PRO A 146 51.94 43.11 12.43
N HIS A 147 51.62 43.04 11.16
CA HIS A 147 52.33 42.28 10.14
C HIS A 147 53.80 42.65 10.09
N GLY A 148 54.69 41.68 10.36
CA GLY A 148 56.13 41.78 10.03
C GLY A 148 56.38 41.28 8.58
N PRO A 149 57.42 41.77 7.92
CA PRO A 149 57.60 41.57 6.50
C PRO A 149 58.04 40.13 6.14
N GLN A 150 57.60 39.69 5.00
CA GLN A 150 57.91 38.42 4.34
C GLN A 150 59.42 38.31 4.06
N GLY A 151 60.09 37.37 4.71
CA GLY A 151 61.46 36.95 4.38
C GLY A 151 61.43 35.59 3.66
N LEU A 152 61.90 35.62 2.41
CA LEU A 152 62.27 34.45 1.64
C LEU A 152 63.41 33.68 2.33
N GLY A 153 63.26 32.40 2.65
CA GLY A 153 64.32 31.59 3.23
C GLY A 153 64.14 30.11 2.99
N THR A 154 64.91 29.61 2.10
CA THR A 154 65.19 28.26 1.65
C THR A 154 65.24 27.18 2.73
N SER A 155 64.62 26.07 2.42
CA SER A 155 64.62 24.79 3.15
C SER A 155 65.98 24.13 3.19
N VAL A 156 66.48 23.76 4.37
CA VAL A 156 67.52 22.73 4.58
C VAL A 156 67.03 21.80 5.70
N PRO A 157 67.02 20.48 5.52
CA PRO A 157 66.62 19.54 6.55
C PRO A 157 67.81 19.16 7.42
N GLY A 158 67.61 19.17 8.75
CA GLY A 158 68.52 18.53 9.67
C GLY A 158 69.06 19.41 10.80
N MET A 159 68.88 18.92 12.00
CA MET A 159 69.44 19.37 13.30
C MET A 159 68.73 20.51 14.01
N GLY A 160 67.81 20.14 14.89
CA GLY A 160 67.34 21.01 15.97
C GLY A 160 68.33 21.06 17.15
N PRO A 161 68.38 22.17 17.89
CA PRO A 161 69.33 22.36 18.99
C PRO A 161 68.93 21.47 20.21
N ILE A 162 69.96 20.82 20.77
CA ILE A 162 69.93 20.07 22.02
C ILE A 162 69.77 21.08 23.17
N GLY A 163 68.65 21.06 23.85
CA GLY A 163 68.43 21.77 25.11
C GLY A 163 68.66 20.84 26.32
N PRO A 164 68.96 21.35 27.52
CA PRO A 164 69.41 20.56 28.67
C PRO A 164 68.30 19.64 29.24
N MET A 165 68.72 18.52 29.71
CA MET A 165 67.94 17.45 30.36
C MET A 165 67.01 18.00 31.45
N GLY A 166 65.73 17.55 31.39
CA GLY A 166 64.77 17.79 32.49
C GLY A 166 63.37 17.36 32.12
N GLU A 167 62.92 16.20 32.58
CA GLU A 167 61.59 15.63 32.72
C GLU A 167 60.78 15.30 31.44
N PRO A 168 60.24 14.08 31.36
CA PRO A 168 59.36 13.69 30.25
C PRO A 168 57.99 14.36 30.43
N ARG A 169 57.76 15.43 29.66
CA ARG A 169 56.40 15.96 29.47
C ARG A 169 55.63 14.93 28.67
N LEU A 170 54.71 14.21 29.33
CA LEU A 170 53.65 13.44 28.69
C LEU A 170 52.92 14.35 27.69
N ARG A 171 53.15 14.13 26.42
CA ARG A 171 52.29 14.71 25.36
C ARG A 171 50.90 14.15 25.57
N PRO A 172 49.86 14.98 25.57
CA PRO A 172 48.51 14.50 25.40
C PRO A 172 48.42 13.74 24.07
N PRO A 173 47.61 12.64 23.99
CA PRO A 173 47.44 11.90 22.75
C PRO A 173 46.91 12.83 21.65
N PRO A 174 47.29 12.61 20.39
CA PRO A 174 46.79 13.39 19.28
C PRO A 174 45.28 13.16 19.19
N ASP A 175 44.53 14.27 19.22
CA ASP A 175 43.09 14.30 18.91
C ASP A 175 42.86 13.95 17.45
N SER A 176 43.11 12.73 17.10
CA SER A 176 42.87 12.19 15.77
C SER A 176 42.04 10.94 15.88
N VAL A 177 40.75 11.08 16.09
CA VAL A 177 39.74 10.18 15.48
C VAL A 177 38.42 10.94 15.46
N TRP A 178 37.90 11.20 14.30
CA TRP A 178 36.56 11.54 13.84
C TRP A 178 36.44 12.82 13.01
N PRO A 179 36.72 12.73 11.69
CA PRO A 179 36.44 13.85 10.77
C PRO A 179 35.01 13.83 10.20
N LEU A 180 34.03 13.21 10.89
CA LEU A 180 32.66 13.11 10.36
C LEU A 180 31.67 14.19 10.86
N TRP A 181 32.12 15.12 11.74
CA TRP A 181 31.25 16.16 12.29
C TRP A 181 31.81 17.57 12.09
N GLY A 182 32.54 17.78 11.01
CA GLY A 182 33.24 19.05 10.71
C GLY A 182 32.40 20.34 10.68
N PRO A 183 31.14 20.39 10.24
CA PRO A 183 30.37 21.63 10.30
C PRO A 183 29.55 21.82 11.59
N LEU A 184 29.33 20.76 12.40
CA LEU A 184 28.53 20.82 13.64
C LEU A 184 29.39 21.07 14.90
N GLY A 185 30.71 20.89 14.84
CA GLY A 185 31.63 21.11 15.97
C GLY A 185 31.87 22.58 16.30
N ALA A 186 31.49 23.53 15.47
CA ALA A 186 31.54 24.97 15.73
C ALA A 186 30.37 25.50 16.55
N LEU A 187 29.37 24.69 16.81
CA LEU A 187 28.26 25.02 17.72
C LEU A 187 28.70 24.72 19.16
N ARG A 188 29.53 25.59 19.71
CA ARG A 188 29.70 25.69 21.16
C ARG A 188 28.33 25.87 21.79
N GLY A 189 27.80 24.80 22.41
CA GLY A 189 26.54 24.66 23.09
C GLY A 189 25.42 25.54 22.51
N PRO A 190 24.48 24.99 21.74
CA PRO A 190 23.37 25.79 21.24
C PRO A 190 22.72 26.42 22.49
N SER A 191 22.63 27.77 22.54
CA SER A 191 21.76 28.40 23.48
C SER A 191 20.40 27.70 23.36
N GLY A 192 19.71 27.41 24.47
CA GLY A 192 18.43 26.69 24.42
C GLY A 192 17.45 27.31 23.39
N GLU A 193 17.62 28.58 23.09
CA GLU A 193 16.92 29.34 22.05
C GLU A 193 17.24 28.85 20.63
N ALA A 194 18.51 28.59 20.32
CA ALA A 194 18.90 28.09 18.99
C ALA A 194 18.37 26.67 18.72
N LEU A 195 18.36 25.80 19.74
CA LEU A 195 17.74 24.48 19.64
C LEU A 195 16.23 24.57 19.44
N ALA A 196 15.55 25.45 20.19
CA ALA A 196 14.12 25.68 20.05
C ALA A 196 13.75 26.16 18.63
N VAL A 197 14.50 27.13 18.09
CA VAL A 197 14.33 27.62 16.70
C VAL A 197 14.55 26.48 15.69
N PHE A 198 15.61 25.69 15.86
CA PHE A 198 15.88 24.53 14.98
C PHE A 198 14.72 23.52 15.00
N LEU A 199 14.19 23.16 16.19
CA LEU A 199 13.07 22.24 16.31
C LEU A 199 11.79 22.79 15.68
N VAL A 200 11.52 24.09 15.81
CA VAL A 200 10.38 24.75 15.17
C VAL A 200 10.52 24.73 13.64
N LEU A 201 11.71 25.04 13.12
CA LEU A 201 11.98 25.01 11.68
C LEU A 201 11.88 23.59 11.13
N LEU A 202 12.41 22.60 11.83
CA LEU A 202 12.28 21.18 11.48
C LEU A 202 10.81 20.75 11.46
N PHE A 203 10.05 21.13 12.49
CA PHE A 203 8.60 20.87 12.56
C PHE A 203 7.86 21.46 11.36
N LEU A 204 8.11 22.73 11.05
CA LEU A 204 7.47 23.41 9.91
C LEU A 204 7.85 22.74 8.58
N GLY A 205 9.11 22.34 8.41
CA GLY A 205 9.58 21.63 7.24
C GLY A 205 8.90 20.28 7.05
N VAL A 206 8.80 19.47 8.10
CA VAL A 206 8.11 18.17 8.07
C VAL A 206 6.61 18.34 7.83
N ALA A 207 5.98 19.30 8.51
CA ALA A 207 4.55 19.59 8.33
C ALA A 207 4.23 20.05 6.90
N ALA A 208 5.04 20.93 6.35
CA ALA A 208 4.90 21.41 4.96
C ALA A 208 5.14 20.29 3.93
N GLY A 209 6.12 19.41 4.16
CA GLY A 209 6.39 18.25 3.30
C GLY A 209 5.31 17.15 3.37
N ALA A 210 4.77 16.88 4.56
CA ALA A 210 3.74 15.87 4.76
C ALA A 210 2.37 16.29 4.18
N TYR A 211 2.05 17.58 4.19
CA TYR A 211 0.76 18.11 3.73
C TYR A 211 0.38 17.68 2.31
N PRO A 212 1.20 17.88 1.26
CA PRO A 212 0.83 17.52 -0.10
C PRO A 212 0.70 16.01 -0.28
N VAL A 213 1.53 15.21 0.42
CA VAL A 213 1.50 13.74 0.33
C VAL A 213 0.20 13.20 0.92
N VAL A 214 -0.14 13.60 2.14
CA VAL A 214 -1.38 13.17 2.82
C VAL A 214 -2.60 13.64 2.02
N ARG A 215 -2.62 14.88 1.54
CA ARG A 215 -3.71 15.43 0.73
C ARG A 215 -3.91 14.64 -0.57
N ARG A 216 -2.82 14.29 -1.25
CA ARG A 216 -2.89 13.52 -2.50
C ARG A 216 -3.44 12.10 -2.27
N LEU A 217 -2.94 11.43 -1.22
CA LEU A 217 -3.39 10.09 -0.86
C LEU A 217 -4.88 10.07 -0.48
N THR A 218 -5.30 11.00 0.38
CA THR A 218 -6.70 11.05 0.84
C THR A 218 -7.65 11.36 -0.32
N ARG A 219 -7.28 12.29 -1.23
CA ARG A 219 -8.11 12.58 -2.41
C ARG A 219 -8.29 11.37 -3.31
N ARG A 220 -7.23 10.55 -3.48
CA ARG A 220 -7.32 9.32 -4.27
C ARG A 220 -8.25 8.30 -3.62
N LEU A 221 -8.18 8.14 -2.29
CA LEU A 221 -9.10 7.28 -1.55
C LEU A 221 -10.55 7.76 -1.61
N GLU A 222 -10.80 9.07 -1.49
CA GLU A 222 -12.13 9.65 -1.65
C GLU A 222 -12.69 9.45 -3.08
N ASN A 223 -11.82 9.50 -4.09
CA ASN A 223 -12.22 9.22 -5.47
C ASN A 223 -12.57 7.75 -5.66
N LEU A 224 -11.79 6.83 -5.07
CA LEU A 224 -12.08 5.41 -5.09
C LEU A 224 -13.41 5.11 -4.38
N GLN A 225 -13.63 5.67 -3.19
CA GLN A 225 -14.87 5.53 -2.45
C GLN A 225 -16.07 6.00 -3.27
N ARG A 226 -16.00 7.20 -3.86
CA ARG A 226 -17.06 7.72 -4.74
C ARG A 226 -17.30 6.82 -5.95
N GLY A 227 -16.25 6.23 -6.51
CA GLY A 227 -16.37 5.27 -7.60
C GLY A 227 -17.13 4.01 -7.19
N VAL A 228 -16.82 3.45 -6.02
CA VAL A 228 -17.54 2.31 -5.45
C VAL A 228 -19.01 2.66 -5.19
N GLU A 229 -19.29 3.83 -4.65
CA GLU A 229 -20.65 4.32 -4.39
C GLU A 229 -21.45 4.51 -5.70
N GLN A 230 -20.85 5.10 -6.73
CA GLN A 230 -21.47 5.28 -8.06
C GLN A 230 -21.78 3.93 -8.71
N PHE A 231 -20.84 2.98 -8.62
CA PHE A 231 -21.04 1.62 -9.13
C PHE A 231 -22.17 0.91 -8.37
N GLY A 232 -22.19 1.00 -7.05
CA GLY A 232 -23.24 0.43 -6.19
C GLY A 232 -24.61 1.08 -6.40
N ALA A 233 -24.66 2.35 -6.83
CA ALA A 233 -25.89 3.05 -7.20
C ALA A 233 -26.44 2.64 -8.59
N GLY A 234 -25.78 1.69 -9.30
CA GLY A 234 -26.23 1.17 -10.59
C GLY A 234 -25.50 1.75 -11.80
N ASN A 235 -24.56 2.68 -11.63
CA ASN A 235 -23.73 3.16 -12.73
C ASN A 235 -22.59 2.18 -13.02
N LEU A 236 -22.92 1.04 -13.62
CA LEU A 236 -22.01 -0.07 -13.85
C LEU A 236 -20.88 0.27 -14.84
N GLY A 237 -21.06 1.30 -15.68
CA GLY A 237 -20.02 1.78 -16.62
C GLY A 237 -18.98 2.69 -15.97
N TYR A 238 -19.18 3.11 -14.71
CA TYR A 238 -18.22 3.98 -14.03
C TYR A 238 -16.92 3.23 -13.74
N ARG A 239 -15.78 3.92 -14.01
CA ARG A 239 -14.44 3.40 -13.69
C ARG A 239 -13.70 4.45 -12.88
N VAL A 240 -12.92 3.97 -11.94
CA VAL A 240 -12.05 4.81 -11.11
C VAL A 240 -10.72 5.00 -11.83
N HIS A 241 -10.17 6.22 -11.70
CA HIS A 241 -8.87 6.53 -12.26
C HIS A 241 -7.77 5.70 -11.54
N ASP A 242 -7.06 4.87 -12.28
CA ASP A 242 -6.08 3.88 -11.77
C ASP A 242 -4.63 4.23 -12.13
N GLU A 243 -4.38 5.47 -12.59
CA GLU A 243 -3.03 5.92 -12.91
C GLU A 243 -2.16 6.00 -11.65
N GLY A 244 -0.99 5.37 -11.74
CA GLY A 244 0.01 5.35 -10.68
C GLY A 244 0.66 3.97 -10.53
N ARG A 245 1.63 3.89 -9.61
CA ARG A 245 2.35 2.64 -9.27
C ARG A 245 2.24 2.28 -7.79
N ASP A 246 1.43 3.01 -7.06
CA ASP A 246 1.21 2.83 -5.63
C ASP A 246 0.10 1.78 -5.34
N GLU A 247 -0.10 1.45 -4.07
CA GLU A 247 -1.07 0.47 -3.62
C GLU A 247 -2.51 0.90 -3.93
N VAL A 248 -2.78 2.22 -3.95
CA VAL A 248 -4.10 2.77 -4.28
C VAL A 248 -4.41 2.56 -5.76
N ALA A 249 -3.43 2.74 -6.65
CA ALA A 249 -3.59 2.45 -8.07
C ALA A 249 -3.85 0.96 -8.34
N LYS A 250 -3.13 0.06 -7.63
CA LYS A 250 -3.39 -1.39 -7.71
C LYS A 250 -4.80 -1.74 -7.26
N LEU A 251 -5.28 -1.11 -6.18
CA LEU A 251 -6.65 -1.32 -5.68
C LEU A 251 -7.69 -0.78 -6.67
N ALA A 252 -7.48 0.40 -7.24
CA ALA A 252 -8.34 0.97 -8.28
C ALA A 252 -8.42 0.07 -9.52
N ALA A 253 -7.27 -0.44 -9.99
CA ALA A 253 -7.22 -1.38 -11.11
C ALA A 253 -7.94 -2.70 -10.79
N SER A 254 -7.80 -3.22 -9.57
CA SER A 254 -8.53 -4.41 -9.12
C SER A 254 -10.04 -4.17 -9.10
N PHE A 255 -10.47 -3.03 -8.55
CA PHE A 255 -11.87 -2.61 -8.58
C PHE A 255 -12.40 -2.52 -10.02
N ASN A 256 -11.67 -1.84 -10.93
CA ASN A 256 -12.07 -1.70 -12.32
C ASN A 256 -12.24 -3.05 -13.02
N ARG A 257 -11.34 -4.03 -12.75
CA ARG A 257 -11.48 -5.40 -13.28
C ARG A 257 -12.75 -6.09 -12.76
N SER A 258 -12.99 -6.02 -11.45
CA SER A 258 -14.22 -6.59 -10.86
C SER A 258 -15.48 -5.91 -11.36
N ALA A 259 -15.45 -4.58 -11.50
CA ALA A 259 -16.55 -3.81 -12.07
C ALA A 259 -16.84 -4.21 -13.53
N GLN A 260 -15.79 -4.44 -14.33
CA GLN A 260 -15.92 -4.92 -15.70
C GLN A 260 -16.54 -6.32 -15.76
N GLN A 261 -16.11 -7.23 -14.88
CA GLN A 261 -16.67 -8.58 -14.81
C GLN A 261 -18.16 -8.57 -14.47
N ILE A 262 -18.54 -7.77 -13.44
CA ILE A 262 -19.94 -7.64 -13.03
C ILE A 262 -20.78 -6.99 -14.14
N GLU A 263 -20.30 -5.94 -14.77
CA GLU A 263 -21.00 -5.27 -15.89
C GLU A 263 -21.25 -6.25 -17.04
N THR A 264 -20.21 -7.00 -17.44
CA THR A 264 -20.30 -8.01 -18.51
C THR A 264 -21.31 -9.09 -18.15
N LEU A 265 -21.23 -9.65 -16.92
CA LEU A 265 -22.15 -10.66 -16.42
C LEU A 265 -23.60 -10.17 -16.43
N LEU A 266 -23.83 -8.94 -15.96
CA LEU A 266 -25.19 -8.37 -15.89
C LEU A 266 -25.78 -8.12 -17.26
N ARG A 267 -24.95 -7.61 -18.22
CA ARG A 267 -25.37 -7.43 -19.60
C ARG A 267 -25.69 -8.76 -20.31
N SER A 268 -24.84 -9.78 -20.10
CA SER A 268 -25.10 -11.11 -20.63
C SER A 268 -26.42 -11.66 -20.09
N HIS A 269 -26.64 -11.56 -18.78
CA HIS A 269 -27.86 -12.03 -18.14
C HIS A 269 -29.11 -11.29 -18.61
N GLN A 270 -29.04 -9.96 -18.77
CA GLN A 270 -30.14 -9.16 -19.30
C GLN A 270 -30.45 -9.53 -20.76
N SER A 271 -29.41 -9.71 -21.58
CA SER A 271 -29.57 -10.16 -22.98
C SER A 271 -30.19 -11.56 -23.05
N LEU A 272 -29.75 -12.49 -22.18
CA LEU A 272 -30.30 -13.83 -22.09
C LEU A 272 -31.79 -13.82 -21.74
N LEU A 273 -32.20 -13.03 -20.73
CA LEU A 273 -33.60 -12.91 -20.34
C LEU A 273 -34.47 -12.23 -21.41
N ALA A 274 -33.96 -11.18 -22.06
CA ALA A 274 -34.69 -10.47 -23.11
C ALA A 274 -34.94 -11.41 -24.31
N ASN A 275 -33.89 -12.09 -24.77
CA ASN A 275 -33.99 -13.03 -25.90
C ASN A 275 -34.85 -14.24 -25.57
N ALA A 276 -34.71 -14.82 -24.36
CA ALA A 276 -35.56 -15.92 -23.89
C ALA A 276 -37.03 -15.51 -23.90
N SER A 277 -37.36 -14.29 -23.46
CA SER A 277 -38.72 -13.77 -23.46
C SER A 277 -39.28 -13.65 -24.87
N HIS A 278 -38.47 -13.27 -25.85
CA HIS A 278 -38.88 -13.23 -27.27
C HIS A 278 -39.11 -14.62 -27.83
N GLU A 279 -38.20 -15.56 -27.56
CA GLU A 279 -38.32 -16.94 -28.06
C GLU A 279 -39.43 -17.76 -27.39
N LEU A 280 -39.80 -17.47 -26.14
CA LEU A 280 -40.95 -18.06 -25.48
C LEU A 280 -42.29 -17.56 -26.04
N ARG A 281 -42.34 -16.32 -26.55
CA ARG A 281 -43.60 -15.72 -27.03
C ARG A 281 -44.14 -16.45 -28.29
N SER A 282 -43.25 -16.87 -29.19
CA SER A 282 -43.62 -17.52 -30.45
C SER A 282 -44.34 -18.86 -30.24
N PRO A 283 -43.77 -19.86 -29.54
CA PRO A 283 -44.48 -21.14 -29.30
C PRO A 283 -45.73 -20.96 -28.44
N LEU A 284 -45.73 -19.99 -27.49
CA LEU A 284 -46.91 -19.68 -26.70
C LEU A 284 -48.06 -19.12 -27.58
N ALA A 285 -47.75 -18.26 -28.57
CA ALA A 285 -48.73 -17.75 -29.50
C ALA A 285 -49.31 -18.88 -30.39
N ARG A 286 -48.44 -19.77 -30.91
CA ARG A 286 -48.89 -20.96 -31.67
C ARG A 286 -49.77 -21.88 -30.82
N LEU A 287 -49.37 -22.13 -29.56
CA LEU A 287 -50.11 -22.94 -28.62
C LEU A 287 -51.51 -22.34 -28.35
N LYS A 288 -51.58 -21.01 -28.10
CA LYS A 288 -52.85 -20.31 -27.89
C LYS A 288 -53.75 -20.37 -29.13
N MET A 289 -53.17 -20.21 -30.35
CA MET A 289 -53.91 -20.33 -31.60
C MET A 289 -54.42 -21.76 -31.81
N ALA A 290 -53.57 -22.77 -31.65
CA ALA A 290 -53.99 -24.16 -31.76
C ALA A 290 -55.09 -24.52 -30.78
N PHE A 291 -54.99 -24.02 -29.56
CA PHE A 291 -56.03 -24.26 -28.53
C PHE A 291 -57.38 -23.59 -28.89
N SER A 292 -57.37 -22.36 -29.42
CA SER A 292 -58.61 -21.67 -29.83
C SER A 292 -59.31 -22.37 -31.00
N MET A 293 -58.53 -23.04 -31.90
CA MET A 293 -59.10 -23.78 -33.04
C MET A 293 -59.64 -25.19 -32.65
N LEU A 294 -59.33 -25.65 -31.43
CA LEU A 294 -59.67 -27.02 -30.98
C LEU A 294 -61.18 -27.20 -30.78
N GLU A 295 -61.90 -26.16 -30.40
CA GLU A 295 -63.34 -26.18 -30.11
C GLU A 295 -64.19 -26.42 -31.39
N GLU A 296 -63.76 -25.87 -32.50
CA GLU A 296 -64.51 -25.94 -33.80
C GLU A 296 -63.96 -27.03 -34.76
N ALA A 297 -62.89 -27.75 -34.35
CA ALA A 297 -62.17 -28.70 -35.18
C ALA A 297 -62.92 -30.01 -35.38
N SER A 298 -62.86 -30.54 -36.61
CA SER A 298 -63.25 -31.89 -36.94
C SER A 298 -62.34 -32.94 -36.26
N ALA A 299 -62.76 -34.21 -36.18
CA ALA A 299 -61.96 -35.27 -35.50
C ALA A 299 -60.51 -35.36 -36.02
N THR A 300 -60.31 -35.34 -37.34
CA THR A 300 -58.97 -35.38 -37.93
C THR A 300 -58.11 -34.11 -37.71
N GLN A 301 -58.79 -32.95 -37.69
CA GLN A 301 -58.12 -31.67 -37.37
C GLN A 301 -57.74 -31.62 -35.91
N ARG A 302 -58.57 -32.18 -35.00
CA ARG A 302 -58.30 -32.25 -33.56
C ARG A 302 -57.04 -33.05 -33.23
N GLU A 303 -56.86 -34.20 -33.85
CA GLU A 303 -55.62 -34.99 -33.69
C GLU A 303 -54.36 -34.24 -34.18
N ARG A 304 -54.46 -33.47 -35.25
CA ARG A 304 -53.36 -32.66 -35.75
C ARG A 304 -53.05 -31.54 -34.80
N LEU A 305 -54.07 -30.80 -34.31
CA LEU A 305 -53.91 -29.71 -33.34
C LEU A 305 -53.34 -30.22 -32.02
N GLN A 306 -53.77 -31.39 -31.54
CA GLN A 306 -53.21 -31.99 -30.32
C GLN A 306 -51.72 -32.33 -30.48
N ARG A 307 -51.30 -32.86 -31.65
CA ARG A 307 -49.88 -33.11 -31.92
C ARG A 307 -49.09 -31.79 -31.95
N GLU A 308 -49.66 -30.74 -32.55
CA GLU A 308 -49.02 -29.42 -32.60
C GLU A 308 -48.92 -28.81 -31.21
N ILE A 309 -49.92 -28.89 -30.36
CA ILE A 309 -49.92 -28.46 -28.96
C ILE A 309 -48.81 -29.20 -28.22
N ASN A 310 -48.75 -30.53 -28.28
CA ASN A 310 -47.74 -31.31 -27.59
C ASN A 310 -46.31 -30.98 -28.08
N THR A 311 -46.13 -30.71 -29.37
CA THR A 311 -44.84 -30.26 -29.92
C THR A 311 -44.44 -28.91 -29.35
N ASN A 312 -45.35 -27.94 -29.33
CA ASN A 312 -45.06 -26.60 -28.80
C ASN A 312 -44.80 -26.64 -27.27
N ILE A 313 -45.49 -27.53 -26.53
CA ILE A 313 -45.16 -27.72 -25.10
C ILE A 313 -43.77 -28.27 -24.93
N ALA A 314 -43.40 -29.32 -25.69
CA ALA A 314 -42.03 -29.90 -25.64
C ALA A 314 -40.95 -28.89 -26.03
N GLU A 315 -41.24 -28.04 -27.01
CA GLU A 315 -40.33 -26.90 -27.40
C GLU A 315 -40.16 -25.91 -26.26
N LEU A 316 -41.24 -25.54 -25.53
CA LEU A 316 -41.22 -24.66 -24.38
C LEU A 316 -40.42 -25.26 -23.22
N ASP A 317 -40.65 -26.53 -22.89
CA ASP A 317 -39.91 -27.21 -21.82
C ASP A 317 -38.41 -27.27 -22.13
N ALA A 318 -38.05 -27.61 -23.35
CA ALA A 318 -36.65 -27.66 -23.79
C ALA A 318 -36.00 -26.27 -23.70
N LEU A 319 -36.68 -25.21 -24.10
CA LEU A 319 -36.19 -23.84 -24.00
C LEU A 319 -35.96 -23.41 -22.55
N VAL A 320 -36.92 -23.69 -21.66
CA VAL A 320 -36.79 -23.37 -20.23
C VAL A 320 -35.59 -24.09 -19.62
N GLU A 321 -35.39 -25.40 -19.93
CA GLU A 321 -34.26 -26.16 -19.47
C GLU A 321 -32.93 -25.59 -20.01
N GLU A 322 -32.89 -25.17 -21.27
CA GLU A 322 -31.67 -24.55 -21.87
C GLU A 322 -31.31 -23.21 -21.22
N VAL A 323 -32.33 -22.35 -21.00
CA VAL A 323 -32.12 -21.05 -20.32
C VAL A 323 -31.65 -21.25 -18.89
N LEU A 324 -32.25 -22.16 -18.14
CA LEU A 324 -31.85 -22.48 -16.76
C LEU A 324 -30.43 -23.05 -16.72
N LEU A 325 -30.07 -23.92 -17.66
CA LEU A 325 -28.72 -24.47 -17.73
C LEU A 325 -27.71 -23.40 -18.09
N ALA A 326 -27.96 -22.54 -19.09
CA ALA A 326 -27.11 -21.44 -19.46
C ALA A 326 -26.87 -20.49 -18.28
N SER A 327 -27.96 -20.10 -17.58
CA SER A 327 -27.87 -19.25 -16.39
C SER A 327 -27.03 -19.86 -15.26
N ARG A 328 -27.14 -21.19 -15.03
CA ARG A 328 -26.33 -21.89 -14.02
C ARG A 328 -24.86 -21.96 -14.39
N LEU A 329 -24.55 -22.16 -15.67
CA LEU A 329 -23.17 -22.22 -16.15
C LEU A 329 -22.50 -20.83 -16.09
N GLU A 330 -23.23 -19.76 -16.45
CA GLU A 330 -22.73 -18.38 -16.34
C GLU A 330 -22.48 -17.94 -14.90
N ALA A 331 -23.33 -18.35 -13.95
CA ALA A 331 -23.17 -17.99 -12.54
C ALA A 331 -21.91 -18.55 -11.88
N GLY A 332 -21.22 -19.51 -12.48
CA GLY A 332 -19.91 -20.04 -12.02
C GLY A 332 -19.87 -20.61 -10.60
N GLY A 333 -21.03 -20.78 -9.96
CA GLY A 333 -21.16 -20.89 -8.51
C GLY A 333 -20.81 -22.24 -7.87
N GLN A 334 -20.51 -23.27 -8.65
CA GLN A 334 -20.13 -24.59 -8.10
C GLN A 334 -18.84 -25.08 -8.72
N THR A 335 -17.91 -25.46 -7.86
CA THR A 335 -16.71 -26.20 -8.29
C THR A 335 -17.17 -27.47 -9.00
N PRO A 336 -16.78 -27.72 -10.27
CA PRO A 336 -17.23 -28.91 -10.99
C PRO A 336 -16.77 -30.18 -10.24
N VAL A 337 -17.69 -31.08 -10.00
CA VAL A 337 -17.38 -32.44 -9.53
C VAL A 337 -16.99 -33.23 -10.77
N LEU A 338 -15.67 -33.30 -11.02
CA LEU A 338 -15.14 -34.01 -12.17
C LEU A 338 -14.96 -35.49 -11.83
N GLU A 339 -15.66 -36.36 -12.57
CA GLU A 339 -15.57 -37.80 -12.46
C GLU A 339 -14.94 -38.37 -13.75
N PRO A 340 -14.35 -39.57 -13.70
CA PRO A 340 -13.91 -40.25 -14.93
C PRO A 340 -15.09 -40.55 -15.86
N VAL A 341 -15.05 -40.01 -17.07
CA VAL A 341 -16.11 -40.19 -18.09
C VAL A 341 -15.54 -40.96 -19.27
N ASP A 342 -16.23 -42.03 -19.69
CA ASP A 342 -15.97 -42.75 -20.92
C ASP A 342 -16.61 -42.04 -22.12
N MET A 343 -15.80 -41.21 -22.79
CA MET A 343 -16.28 -40.47 -23.96
C MET A 343 -16.59 -41.32 -25.17
N LEU A 344 -15.98 -42.51 -25.31
CA LEU A 344 -16.31 -43.44 -26.39
C LEU A 344 -17.69 -44.05 -26.16
N GLY A 345 -17.98 -44.53 -24.96
CA GLY A 345 -19.30 -45.04 -24.59
C GLY A 345 -20.38 -43.99 -24.79
N LEU A 346 -20.15 -42.79 -24.31
CA LEU A 346 -21.07 -41.66 -24.48
C LEU A 346 -21.28 -41.28 -25.96
N ALA A 347 -20.22 -41.29 -26.78
CA ALA A 347 -20.31 -41.03 -28.20
C ALA A 347 -21.09 -42.14 -28.96
N VAL A 348 -20.93 -43.42 -28.60
CA VAL A 348 -21.71 -44.54 -29.16
C VAL A 348 -23.21 -44.36 -28.88
N GLU A 349 -23.55 -44.05 -27.63
CA GLU A 349 -24.95 -43.86 -27.25
C GLU A 349 -25.63 -42.70 -27.98
N GLU A 350 -24.97 -41.54 -28.04
CA GLU A 350 -25.56 -40.34 -28.67
C GLU A 350 -25.52 -40.40 -30.21
N ALA A 351 -24.52 -41.08 -30.80
CA ALA A 351 -24.49 -41.36 -32.22
C ALA A 351 -25.63 -42.31 -32.65
N ALA A 352 -25.85 -43.42 -31.91
CA ALA A 352 -26.94 -44.33 -32.14
C ALA A 352 -28.30 -43.64 -32.03
N ARG A 353 -28.49 -42.80 -31.04
CA ARG A 353 -29.72 -42.01 -30.82
C ARG A 353 -30.01 -41.02 -31.96
N SER A 354 -28.96 -40.36 -32.48
CA SER A 354 -29.12 -39.36 -33.53
C SER A 354 -29.07 -39.92 -34.96
N GLY A 355 -28.74 -41.21 -35.13
CA GLY A 355 -28.51 -41.85 -36.40
C GLY A 355 -27.23 -41.39 -37.09
N ALA A 356 -26.22 -40.94 -36.32
CA ALA A 356 -24.92 -40.55 -36.84
C ALA A 356 -23.97 -41.75 -36.96
N ALA A 357 -23.11 -41.73 -37.98
CA ALA A 357 -22.00 -42.68 -38.08
C ALA A 357 -20.92 -42.30 -37.07
N LEU A 358 -20.32 -43.32 -36.41
CA LEU A 358 -19.22 -43.12 -35.48
C LEU A 358 -17.93 -43.71 -36.04
N SER A 359 -16.84 -42.96 -36.01
CA SER A 359 -15.51 -43.40 -36.36
C SER A 359 -14.55 -43.11 -35.22
N SER A 360 -13.86 -44.14 -34.72
CA SER A 360 -12.82 -43.96 -33.69
C SER A 360 -11.78 -45.08 -33.90
N GLU A 361 -10.52 -44.66 -33.98
CA GLU A 361 -9.37 -45.58 -34.01
C GLU A 361 -8.68 -45.66 -32.64
N LEU A 362 -9.23 -44.91 -31.64
CA LEU A 362 -8.64 -44.84 -30.32
C LEU A 362 -9.05 -46.03 -29.44
N PRO A 363 -8.09 -46.61 -28.69
CA PRO A 363 -8.45 -47.60 -27.69
C PRO A 363 -9.29 -46.96 -26.56
N PRO A 364 -10.21 -47.70 -25.92
CA PRO A 364 -11.11 -47.15 -24.88
C PRO A 364 -10.39 -46.39 -23.74
N ALA A 365 -9.21 -46.88 -23.35
CA ALA A 365 -8.39 -46.22 -22.30
C ALA A 365 -7.92 -44.82 -22.68
N GLN A 366 -7.84 -44.47 -23.94
CA GLN A 366 -7.45 -43.13 -24.43
C GLN A 366 -8.65 -42.20 -24.61
N CYS A 367 -9.87 -42.70 -24.47
CA CYS A 367 -11.11 -41.96 -24.59
C CYS A 367 -11.66 -41.49 -23.23
N GLN A 368 -10.94 -41.70 -22.13
CA GLN A 368 -11.34 -41.25 -20.81
C GLN A 368 -10.87 -39.83 -20.53
N LEU A 369 -11.73 -39.05 -19.89
CA LEU A 369 -11.39 -37.69 -19.37
C LEU A 369 -12.06 -37.49 -18.01
N LEU A 370 -11.64 -36.46 -17.30
CA LEU A 370 -12.32 -36.01 -16.07
C LEU A 370 -13.35 -34.95 -16.43
N GLY A 371 -14.61 -35.21 -16.09
CA GLY A 371 -15.69 -34.27 -16.45
C GLY A 371 -17.02 -34.55 -15.76
N GLU A 372 -18.01 -33.74 -16.06
CA GLU A 372 -19.41 -33.93 -15.68
C GLU A 372 -20.14 -34.63 -16.85
N GLU A 373 -20.36 -35.93 -16.74
CA GLU A 373 -20.94 -36.76 -17.84
C GLU A 373 -22.23 -36.14 -18.40
N ARG A 374 -23.12 -35.66 -17.52
CA ARG A 374 -24.40 -35.04 -17.91
C ARG A 374 -24.20 -33.84 -18.83
N LEU A 375 -23.22 -32.98 -18.52
CA LEU A 375 -22.92 -31.79 -19.33
C LEU A 375 -22.27 -32.16 -20.66
N LEU A 376 -21.31 -33.11 -20.63
CA LEU A 376 -20.64 -33.58 -21.84
C LEU A 376 -21.62 -34.26 -22.78
N ARG A 377 -22.53 -35.06 -22.26
CA ARG A 377 -23.66 -35.67 -23.02
C ARG A 377 -24.53 -34.58 -23.66
N ARG A 378 -24.85 -33.53 -22.95
CA ARG A 378 -25.63 -32.40 -23.47
C ARG A 378 -24.90 -31.67 -24.59
N ALA A 379 -23.58 -31.43 -24.42
CA ALA A 379 -22.77 -30.79 -25.45
C ALA A 379 -22.73 -31.63 -26.77
N LEU A 380 -22.48 -32.93 -26.64
CA LEU A 380 -22.44 -33.82 -27.80
C LEU A 380 -23.80 -33.89 -28.48
N ARG A 381 -24.87 -34.00 -27.72
CA ARG A 381 -26.26 -34.01 -28.25
C ARG A 381 -26.55 -32.71 -29.03
N ASN A 382 -26.23 -31.55 -28.48
CA ASN A 382 -26.42 -30.26 -29.15
C ASN A 382 -25.66 -30.18 -30.48
N LEU A 383 -24.41 -30.70 -30.52
CA LEU A 383 -23.64 -30.76 -31.79
C LEU A 383 -24.26 -31.69 -32.82
N LEU A 384 -24.72 -32.88 -32.42
CA LEU A 384 -25.31 -33.88 -33.33
C LEU A 384 -26.70 -33.41 -33.82
N GLU A 385 -27.52 -32.82 -32.96
CA GLU A 385 -28.80 -32.25 -33.35
C GLU A 385 -28.63 -31.07 -34.31
N ASN A 386 -27.63 -30.21 -34.08
CA ASN A 386 -27.28 -29.13 -34.99
C ASN A 386 -26.85 -29.66 -36.36
N ALA A 387 -25.94 -30.64 -36.40
CA ALA A 387 -25.48 -31.29 -37.63
C ALA A 387 -26.63 -31.94 -38.39
N ARG A 388 -27.56 -32.63 -37.72
CA ARG A 388 -28.77 -33.24 -38.35
C ARG A 388 -29.71 -32.18 -38.92
N ARG A 389 -29.92 -31.06 -38.16
CA ARG A 389 -30.83 -29.99 -38.56
C ARG A 389 -30.36 -29.24 -39.78
N TYR A 390 -29.08 -28.93 -39.85
CA TYR A 390 -28.48 -28.10 -40.91
C TYR A 390 -27.70 -28.91 -41.97
N GLY A 391 -27.52 -30.21 -41.75
CA GLY A 391 -26.75 -31.09 -42.64
C GLY A 391 -27.47 -31.50 -43.93
N GLY A 392 -28.68 -30.98 -44.22
CA GLY A 392 -29.39 -31.25 -45.49
C GLY A 392 -29.89 -32.68 -45.65
N GLY A 393 -30.09 -33.40 -44.55
CA GLY A 393 -30.52 -34.83 -44.58
C GLY A 393 -29.43 -35.83 -44.91
N ALA A 394 -28.19 -35.39 -45.07
CA ALA A 394 -27.04 -36.28 -45.28
C ALA A 394 -26.57 -36.89 -43.91
N GLU A 395 -25.87 -38.03 -44.04
CA GLU A 395 -25.33 -38.71 -42.87
C GLU A 395 -24.32 -37.82 -42.12
N VAL A 396 -24.52 -37.72 -40.80
CA VAL A 396 -23.61 -37.00 -39.88
C VAL A 396 -22.52 -37.98 -39.42
N LEU A 397 -21.27 -37.56 -39.48
CA LEU A 397 -20.13 -38.35 -39.00
C LEU A 397 -19.56 -37.77 -37.72
N LEU A 398 -19.54 -38.57 -36.65
CA LEU A 398 -18.87 -38.27 -35.38
C LEU A 398 -17.52 -38.98 -35.37
N GLU A 399 -16.44 -38.24 -35.18
CA GLU A 399 -15.08 -38.80 -35.07
C GLU A 399 -14.47 -38.49 -33.73
N LEU A 400 -13.84 -39.48 -33.09
CA LEU A 400 -13.01 -39.29 -31.92
C LEU A 400 -11.54 -39.39 -32.34
N ARG A 401 -10.78 -38.35 -32.02
CA ARG A 401 -9.33 -38.29 -32.29
C ARG A 401 -8.58 -37.80 -31.09
N ARG A 402 -7.32 -38.18 -30.94
CA ARG A 402 -6.43 -37.63 -29.92
C ARG A 402 -5.39 -36.73 -30.58
N GLN A 403 -5.25 -35.50 -30.09
CA GLN A 403 -4.24 -34.55 -30.53
C GLN A 403 -3.41 -34.13 -29.32
N GLY A 404 -2.27 -34.80 -29.10
CA GLY A 404 -1.46 -34.64 -27.90
C GLY A 404 -2.25 -35.03 -26.64
N GLU A 405 -2.36 -34.13 -25.69
CA GLU A 405 -3.12 -34.34 -24.45
C GLU A 405 -4.63 -34.08 -24.58
N LEU A 406 -5.08 -33.61 -25.74
CA LEU A 406 -6.49 -33.29 -25.97
C LEU A 406 -7.21 -34.46 -26.66
N LEU A 407 -8.41 -34.76 -26.17
CA LEU A 407 -9.40 -35.60 -26.85
C LEU A 407 -10.29 -34.67 -27.68
N GLU A 408 -10.34 -34.89 -28.99
CA GLU A 408 -11.18 -34.15 -29.94
C GLU A 408 -12.37 -34.98 -30.37
N LEU A 409 -13.57 -34.39 -30.20
CA LEU A 409 -14.81 -34.88 -30.79
C LEU A 409 -15.14 -34.01 -32.00
N ARG A 410 -15.17 -34.58 -33.19
CA ARG A 410 -15.41 -33.90 -34.46
C ARG A 410 -16.75 -34.31 -35.00
N VAL A 411 -17.69 -33.38 -35.09
CA VAL A 411 -19.01 -33.62 -35.68
C VAL A 411 -19.05 -32.97 -37.05
N ASN A 412 -19.13 -33.81 -38.07
CA ASN A 412 -19.06 -33.42 -39.47
C ASN A 412 -20.46 -33.47 -40.09
N ASP A 413 -20.92 -32.36 -40.63
CA ASP A 413 -22.15 -32.30 -41.46
C ASP A 413 -21.85 -32.05 -42.95
N ARG A 414 -22.87 -32.17 -43.81
CA ARG A 414 -22.80 -31.85 -45.24
C ARG A 414 -23.75 -30.71 -45.62
N GLY A 415 -24.02 -29.83 -44.71
CA GLY A 415 -24.86 -28.66 -44.91
C GLY A 415 -24.21 -27.56 -45.77
N PRO A 416 -24.80 -26.39 -45.83
CA PRO A 416 -24.24 -25.24 -46.56
C PRO A 416 -22.93 -24.71 -46.01
N GLY A 417 -22.54 -25.14 -44.81
CA GLY A 417 -21.37 -24.66 -44.10
C GLY A 417 -21.59 -23.35 -43.38
N VAL A 418 -20.59 -22.95 -42.60
CA VAL A 418 -20.59 -21.66 -41.87
C VAL A 418 -19.57 -20.71 -42.49
N PRO A 419 -19.98 -19.49 -42.92
CA PRO A 419 -19.06 -18.48 -43.43
C PRO A 419 -17.94 -18.17 -42.43
N PRO A 420 -16.70 -17.97 -42.89
CA PRO A 420 -15.53 -17.79 -42.03
C PRO A 420 -15.74 -16.66 -40.98
N GLU A 421 -16.35 -15.57 -41.39
CA GLU A 421 -16.63 -14.39 -40.53
C GLU A 421 -17.68 -14.66 -39.45
N MET A 422 -18.48 -15.71 -39.57
CA MET A 422 -19.53 -16.08 -38.61
C MET A 422 -19.14 -17.24 -37.70
N ARG A 423 -18.00 -17.90 -37.91
CA ARG A 423 -17.60 -19.13 -37.18
C ARG A 423 -17.37 -18.93 -35.69
N GLU A 424 -17.02 -17.74 -35.27
CA GLU A 424 -16.91 -17.41 -33.84
C GLU A 424 -18.28 -16.97 -33.26
N ARG A 425 -19.06 -16.27 -34.07
CA ARG A 425 -20.34 -15.71 -33.66
C ARG A 425 -21.44 -16.74 -33.48
N ILE A 426 -21.38 -17.87 -34.18
CA ILE A 426 -22.36 -18.97 -34.01
C ILE A 426 -22.40 -19.54 -32.57
N PHE A 427 -21.37 -19.26 -31.75
CA PHE A 427 -21.32 -19.65 -30.32
C PHE A 427 -21.84 -18.55 -29.39
N GLU A 428 -22.28 -17.39 -29.92
CA GLU A 428 -22.97 -16.37 -29.15
C GLU A 428 -24.39 -16.83 -28.81
N PRO A 429 -24.91 -16.61 -27.59
CA PRO A 429 -26.29 -16.96 -27.24
C PRO A 429 -27.30 -16.31 -28.20
N PHE A 430 -28.30 -17.09 -28.64
CA PHE A 430 -29.38 -16.68 -29.55
C PHE A 430 -28.92 -16.26 -30.96
N PHE A 431 -27.65 -16.45 -31.30
CA PHE A 431 -27.18 -16.14 -32.65
C PHE A 431 -27.69 -17.16 -33.66
N ARG A 432 -28.18 -16.67 -34.78
CA ARG A 432 -28.64 -17.49 -35.93
C ARG A 432 -28.11 -16.91 -37.24
N LEU A 433 -27.71 -17.80 -38.16
CA LEU A 433 -27.27 -17.36 -39.46
C LEU A 433 -28.43 -16.70 -40.24
N PRO A 434 -28.20 -15.55 -40.92
CA PRO A 434 -29.21 -14.91 -41.79
C PRO A 434 -29.72 -15.88 -42.84
N GLY A 435 -31.05 -15.90 -43.06
CA GLY A 435 -31.68 -16.78 -44.05
C GLY A 435 -32.09 -18.16 -43.57
N HIS A 436 -31.70 -18.59 -42.38
CA HIS A 436 -32.07 -19.88 -41.80
C HIS A 436 -33.03 -19.76 -40.62
N ALA A 437 -33.50 -18.54 -40.36
CA ALA A 437 -34.24 -18.21 -39.14
C ALA A 437 -35.64 -18.84 -39.07
N GLU A 438 -36.32 -19.05 -40.17
CA GLU A 438 -37.75 -19.43 -40.18
C GLU A 438 -38.03 -20.91 -40.41
N GLN A 439 -37.07 -21.66 -41.03
CA GLN A 439 -37.31 -23.04 -41.47
C GLN A 439 -36.83 -24.13 -40.50
N ALA A 440 -35.94 -23.83 -39.58
CA ALA A 440 -35.23 -24.91 -38.89
C ALA A 440 -35.56 -25.07 -37.39
N GLY A 441 -36.45 -24.25 -36.80
CA GLY A 441 -36.70 -24.34 -35.32
C GLY A 441 -35.38 -24.32 -34.51
N GLY A 442 -35.47 -24.04 -33.23
CA GLY A 442 -34.32 -23.95 -32.31
C GLY A 442 -33.94 -22.53 -31.95
N VAL A 443 -33.64 -22.35 -30.70
CA VAL A 443 -33.57 -21.06 -30.02
C VAL A 443 -32.23 -20.35 -30.19
N GLY A 444 -31.22 -21.04 -30.71
CA GLY A 444 -29.87 -20.51 -30.83
C GLY A 444 -29.04 -20.56 -29.54
N LEU A 445 -29.47 -21.37 -28.54
CA LEU A 445 -28.72 -21.56 -27.30
C LEU A 445 -27.82 -22.81 -27.36
N GLY A 446 -28.08 -23.79 -28.18
CA GLY A 446 -27.37 -25.07 -28.16
C GLY A 446 -25.86 -24.96 -28.34
N LEU A 447 -25.38 -24.15 -29.31
CA LEU A 447 -23.94 -23.96 -29.54
C LEU A 447 -23.27 -23.11 -28.46
N SER A 448 -23.95 -22.11 -27.89
CA SER A 448 -23.43 -21.33 -26.77
C SER A 448 -23.29 -22.20 -25.51
N LEU A 449 -24.22 -23.13 -25.27
CA LEU A 449 -24.09 -24.14 -24.20
C LEU A 449 -22.90 -25.04 -24.43
N VAL A 450 -22.65 -25.49 -25.67
CA VAL A 450 -21.46 -26.32 -25.98
C VAL A 450 -20.19 -25.57 -25.65
N LYS A 451 -20.11 -24.27 -25.96
CA LYS A 451 -18.96 -23.41 -25.61
C LYS A 451 -18.77 -23.30 -24.11
N GLN A 452 -19.82 -22.97 -23.36
CA GLN A 452 -19.77 -22.87 -21.89
C GLN A 452 -19.37 -24.20 -21.22
N ILE A 453 -19.91 -25.32 -21.72
CA ILE A 453 -19.54 -26.65 -21.23
C ILE A 453 -18.07 -26.97 -21.53
N ALA A 454 -17.60 -26.65 -22.74
CA ALA A 454 -16.18 -26.82 -23.10
C ALA A 454 -15.25 -26.01 -22.18
N GLU A 455 -15.54 -24.73 -21.99
CA GLU A 455 -14.78 -23.81 -21.11
C GLU A 455 -14.78 -24.28 -19.66
N ARG A 456 -15.91 -24.78 -19.15
CA ARG A 456 -16.03 -25.36 -17.80
C ARG A 456 -15.13 -26.58 -17.60
N HIS A 457 -14.91 -27.36 -18.68
CA HIS A 457 -14.00 -28.51 -18.69
C HIS A 457 -12.58 -28.15 -19.16
N GLN A 458 -12.20 -26.86 -19.16
CA GLN A 458 -10.88 -26.37 -19.60
C GLN A 458 -10.56 -26.72 -21.07
N GLY A 459 -11.59 -26.97 -21.83
CA GLY A 459 -11.52 -27.25 -23.25
C GLY A 459 -11.92 -26.05 -24.12
N ARG A 460 -12.11 -26.32 -25.39
CA ARG A 460 -12.58 -25.33 -26.38
C ARG A 460 -13.44 -25.97 -27.43
N VAL A 461 -14.31 -25.19 -28.05
CA VAL A 461 -15.06 -25.60 -29.26
C VAL A 461 -14.74 -24.63 -30.39
N ARG A 462 -14.67 -25.15 -31.62
CA ARG A 462 -14.45 -24.38 -32.83
C ARG A 462 -15.24 -24.96 -33.99
N CYS A 463 -15.50 -24.15 -35.01
CA CYS A 463 -16.12 -24.54 -36.26
C CYS A 463 -15.12 -24.41 -37.40
N GLU A 464 -14.90 -25.47 -38.15
CA GLU A 464 -14.01 -25.53 -39.31
C GLU A 464 -14.82 -25.81 -40.58
N ALA A 465 -14.25 -25.48 -41.76
CA ALA A 465 -14.80 -25.94 -43.01
C ALA A 465 -14.52 -27.42 -43.16
N ARG A 466 -15.51 -28.21 -43.60
CA ARG A 466 -15.32 -29.58 -43.97
C ARG A 466 -14.82 -29.69 -45.43
N GLU A 467 -13.86 -30.55 -45.68
CA GLU A 467 -13.45 -30.91 -47.05
C GLU A 467 -14.62 -31.53 -47.80
N GLY A 468 -14.92 -31.02 -48.98
CA GLY A 468 -16.07 -31.46 -49.79
C GLY A 468 -17.41 -30.81 -49.45
N GLY A 469 -17.39 -29.75 -48.60
CA GLY A 469 -18.56 -28.94 -48.21
C GLY A 469 -19.18 -29.39 -46.88
N GLY A 470 -19.83 -28.39 -46.21
CA GLY A 470 -20.38 -28.56 -44.88
C GLY A 470 -19.52 -27.96 -43.77
N SER A 471 -19.88 -28.28 -42.54
CA SER A 471 -19.16 -27.80 -41.35
C SER A 471 -18.58 -28.98 -40.53
N CYS A 472 -17.47 -28.72 -39.86
CA CYS A 472 -16.90 -29.59 -38.86
C CYS A 472 -16.85 -28.84 -37.52
N PHE A 473 -17.65 -29.28 -36.54
CA PHE A 473 -17.59 -28.77 -35.17
C PHE A 473 -16.64 -29.62 -34.37
N VAL A 474 -15.61 -28.98 -33.79
CA VAL A 474 -14.55 -29.66 -33.04
C VAL A 474 -14.62 -29.24 -31.57
N LEU A 475 -14.94 -30.21 -30.73
CA LEU A 475 -14.91 -30.06 -29.26
C LEU A 475 -13.61 -30.71 -28.76
N SER A 476 -12.69 -29.89 -28.22
CA SER A 476 -11.40 -30.34 -27.72
C SER A 476 -11.41 -30.24 -26.18
N LEU A 477 -11.16 -31.37 -25.51
CA LEU A 477 -11.19 -31.50 -24.05
C LEU A 477 -9.89 -32.13 -23.55
N PRO A 478 -9.37 -31.70 -22.34
CA PRO A 478 -8.20 -32.35 -21.73
C PRO A 478 -8.46 -33.83 -21.45
N GLY A 479 -7.58 -34.73 -21.90
CA GLY A 479 -7.63 -36.14 -21.56
C GLY A 479 -7.19 -36.43 -20.14
N ALA A 480 -7.52 -37.60 -19.60
CA ALA A 480 -7.22 -37.98 -18.20
C ALA A 480 -5.69 -38.05 -17.86
N GLY A 481 -4.79 -37.95 -18.85
CA GLY A 481 -3.34 -37.97 -18.65
C GLY A 481 -2.63 -36.61 -18.60
N GLY A 482 -3.35 -35.51 -18.71
CA GLY A 482 -2.79 -34.16 -18.87
C GLY A 482 -2.81 -33.31 -17.57
N ARG A 483 -2.43 -33.84 -16.39
CA ARG A 483 -2.14 -33.08 -15.18
C ARG A 483 -0.75 -33.38 -14.65
#